data_b4f5c94a74302da936e2ab54b76e1f16
#
_entry.id   b4f5c94a74302da936e2ab54b76e1f16
#
_cell.length_a   1.000
_cell.length_b   1.000
_cell.length_c   1.000
_cell.angle_alpha   90.00
_cell.angle_beta   90.00
_cell.angle_gamma   90.00
#
_symmetry.space_group_name_H-M   'P 1'
#
loop_
_entity.id
_entity.type
_entity.pdbx_description
1 polymer ?
#
loop_
_entity_poly.entity_id
_entity_poly.type
_entity_poly.pdbx_seq_one_letter_code
_entity_poly.pdbx_strand_id
1 'polypeptide(L)'
;MVKKSTFQQLRTLTPEKLALARLVLDEVRGGRPVAEAVRRHPVKGGYISKSVLVAAYNQLVESGAWQADPGLLARIRLKPVRTLSGVTTVTVLTKPYPCPGQCIFCPDEARMPKSYLSDEPGAMRAVEHNFDPYAQVKSRLETLEAVGHPTDKIELLILGGTWSAYRRDYQEWFVRRCFEAMNGPNPPSPPFPSREGGTGGLGLAHTLNETALHRDVGLAVETRPDEITPNELAWFRHLGVTKVQMGAQSLDDHILEINERGHTAAETHRAVALLRAAGFKIVLHWMPNLLGATLDSDRLDFPRLWDGLCPDEIKIYPTQLLENAPLYEYWRRGEYQPYTQEELLALIADIKPTIPRYCRVNRVVRDIPSTHVVAGNKRTSLRQDIHAELRRRGTRCNCIRCREVRGQTVETSALELNDLAYPADGAEEHFLSFVTLEDKIAGFLRLCLPNADSPSTGLSDLDGAAIIREVHIYGQSLPVGEEGNGAAQHTGLGTRLLEEAEKIARAHGFQRMAVIAAVGTRRYYLERGFERGKLYLVKSL
;
A
#
# COMPACT_ATOMS: atom_id res chain seq x y z
N MET A 1 35.35 -4.71 5.08
CA MET A 1 34.86 -3.42 5.62
C MET A 1 33.61 -3.04 4.84
N VAL A 2 32.44 -3.20 5.44
CA VAL A 2 31.17 -2.77 4.84
C VAL A 2 31.20 -1.25 4.75
N LYS A 3 31.11 -0.68 3.55
CA LYS A 3 30.97 0.78 3.37
C LYS A 3 29.71 1.19 4.12
N LYS A 4 29.87 2.04 5.16
CA LYS A 4 28.70 2.67 5.82
C LYS A 4 27.80 3.25 4.74
N SER A 5 26.50 2.93 4.77
CA SER A 5 25.55 3.44 3.79
C SER A 5 25.64 4.97 3.75
N THR A 6 25.41 5.56 2.59
CA THR A 6 25.41 7.03 2.40
C THR A 6 24.51 7.74 3.44
N PHE A 7 23.46 7.06 3.91
CA PHE A 7 22.58 7.55 4.98
C PHE A 7 23.22 7.57 6.37
N GLN A 8 24.10 6.61 6.71
CA GLN A 8 24.82 6.62 7.99
C GLN A 8 25.88 7.73 8.03
N GLN A 9 26.48 8.07 6.90
CA GLN A 9 27.43 9.20 6.80
C GLN A 9 26.75 10.57 6.96
N LEU A 10 25.47 10.70 6.55
CA LEU A 10 24.67 11.92 6.73
C LEU A 10 24.21 12.13 8.19
N ARG A 11 24.27 11.11 9.04
CA ARG A 11 23.86 11.15 10.46
C ARG A 11 24.93 11.67 11.43
N THR A 12 26.19 11.78 11.02
CA THR A 12 27.24 12.26 11.91
C THR A 12 27.12 13.77 12.06
N LEU A 13 26.51 14.21 13.17
CA LEU A 13 26.42 15.63 13.52
C LEU A 13 27.74 16.05 14.17
N THR A 14 28.46 16.97 13.51
CA THR A 14 29.53 17.68 14.19
C THR A 14 28.93 18.75 15.11
N PRO A 15 29.65 19.20 16.15
CA PRO A 15 29.17 20.26 17.03
C PRO A 15 28.69 21.51 16.27
N GLU A 16 29.39 21.89 15.22
CA GLU A 16 29.04 23.05 14.38
C GLU A 16 27.73 22.81 13.61
N LYS A 17 27.54 21.60 13.06
CA LYS A 17 26.30 21.22 12.37
C LYS A 17 25.12 21.17 13.34
N LEU A 18 25.33 20.68 14.57
CA LEU A 18 24.28 20.65 15.60
C LEU A 18 23.88 22.09 16.02
N ALA A 19 24.86 22.95 16.27
CA ALA A 19 24.61 24.34 16.62
C ALA A 19 23.84 25.09 15.51
N LEU A 20 24.25 24.93 14.26
CA LEU A 20 23.55 25.52 13.12
C LEU A 20 22.14 24.96 12.95
N ALA A 21 21.98 23.63 13.06
CA ALA A 21 20.67 23.00 12.98
C ALA A 21 19.73 23.51 14.07
N ARG A 22 20.25 23.72 15.29
CA ARG A 22 19.47 24.27 16.42
C ARG A 22 18.95 25.68 16.10
N LEU A 23 19.79 26.56 15.55
CA LEU A 23 19.34 27.92 15.14
C LEU A 23 18.19 27.86 14.13
N VAL A 24 18.33 27.00 13.10
CA VAL A 24 17.26 26.81 12.10
C VAL A 24 16.00 26.24 12.74
N LEU A 25 16.14 25.26 13.63
CA LEU A 25 15.00 24.62 14.33
C LEU A 25 14.28 25.59 15.27
N ASP A 26 15.00 26.47 15.97
CA ASP A 26 14.44 27.52 16.82
C ASP A 26 13.59 28.51 16.00
N GLU A 27 14.07 28.94 14.83
CA GLU A 27 13.29 29.77 13.91
C GLU A 27 12.03 29.05 13.39
N VAL A 28 12.16 27.78 13.02
CA VAL A 28 11.00 26.96 12.58
C VAL A 28 10.01 26.78 13.73
N ARG A 29 10.47 26.55 14.96
CA ARG A 29 9.64 26.45 16.16
C ARG A 29 8.88 27.77 16.42
N GLY A 30 9.53 28.90 16.20
CA GLY A 30 8.92 30.23 16.24
C GLY A 30 7.95 30.55 15.10
N GLY A 31 7.61 29.57 14.23
CA GLY A 31 6.59 29.70 13.18
C GLY A 31 7.15 30.00 11.77
N ARG A 32 8.47 30.20 11.61
CA ARG A 32 9.05 30.48 10.30
C ARG A 32 8.96 29.25 9.38
N PRO A 33 8.64 29.43 8.07
CA PRO A 33 8.69 28.32 7.10
C PRO A 33 10.09 27.72 7.00
N VAL A 34 10.19 26.38 6.96
CA VAL A 34 11.48 25.65 6.95
C VAL A 34 12.41 26.12 5.83
N ALA A 35 11.87 26.33 4.62
CA ALA A 35 12.68 26.78 3.48
C ALA A 35 13.29 28.17 3.70
N GLU A 36 12.58 29.05 4.39
CA GLU A 36 13.04 30.41 4.72
C GLU A 36 14.08 30.36 5.83
N ALA A 37 13.81 29.62 6.94
CA ALA A 37 14.76 29.45 8.03
C ALA A 37 16.10 28.87 7.53
N VAL A 38 16.05 27.85 6.67
CA VAL A 38 17.24 27.24 6.07
C VAL A 38 18.03 28.24 5.21
N ARG A 39 17.37 29.08 4.41
CA ARG A 39 18.04 30.08 3.55
C ARG A 39 18.76 31.17 4.34
N ARG A 40 18.30 31.48 5.54
CA ARG A 40 18.94 32.49 6.42
C ARG A 40 20.26 32.03 7.00
N HIS A 41 20.53 30.72 7.00
CA HIS A 41 21.72 30.11 7.56
C HIS A 41 22.48 29.28 6.50
N PRO A 42 23.09 29.96 5.48
CA PRO A 42 23.84 29.28 4.44
C PRO A 42 25.11 28.62 4.99
N VAL A 43 25.54 27.54 4.37
CA VAL A 43 26.82 26.86 4.65
C VAL A 43 27.71 26.88 3.42
N LYS A 44 29.01 26.64 3.60
CA LYS A 44 29.93 26.54 2.46
C LYS A 44 29.46 25.40 1.54
N GLY A 45 29.03 25.74 0.33
CA GLY A 45 28.54 24.80 -0.68
C GLY A 45 27.02 24.57 -0.68
N GLY A 46 26.20 25.36 0.06
CA GLY A 46 24.75 25.27 -0.01
C GLY A 46 24.01 25.53 1.30
N TYR A 47 23.12 24.61 1.65
CA TYR A 47 22.27 24.74 2.83
C TYR A 47 22.21 23.45 3.65
N ILE A 48 21.86 23.57 4.93
CA ILE A 48 21.63 22.41 5.79
C ILE A 48 20.46 21.57 5.27
N SER A 49 20.63 20.26 5.20
CA SER A 49 19.57 19.36 4.69
C SER A 49 18.52 19.07 5.76
N LYS A 50 17.29 18.76 5.33
CA LYS A 50 16.23 18.33 6.25
C LYS A 50 16.60 17.10 7.07
N SER A 51 17.39 16.16 6.53
CA SER A 51 17.85 14.99 7.28
C SER A 51 18.74 15.37 8.47
N VAL A 52 19.57 16.39 8.31
CA VAL A 52 20.39 16.94 9.41
C VAL A 52 19.51 17.64 10.44
N LEU A 53 18.48 18.37 10.02
CA LEU A 53 17.52 19.00 10.95
C LEU A 53 16.77 17.94 11.78
N VAL A 54 16.32 16.85 11.17
CA VAL A 54 15.67 15.74 11.89
C VAL A 54 16.63 15.06 12.86
N ALA A 55 17.87 14.79 12.42
CA ALA A 55 18.87 14.19 13.29
C ALA A 55 19.21 15.09 14.51
N ALA A 56 19.32 16.40 14.29
CA ALA A 56 19.56 17.37 15.37
C ALA A 56 18.34 17.45 16.32
N TYR A 57 17.13 17.45 15.80
CA TYR A 57 15.92 17.41 16.60
C TYR A 57 15.90 16.17 17.51
N ASN A 58 16.11 14.97 16.93
CA ASN A 58 16.14 13.73 17.71
C ASN A 58 17.21 13.78 18.81
N GLN A 59 18.43 14.23 18.49
CA GLN A 59 19.50 14.36 19.49
C GLN A 59 19.16 15.34 20.62
N LEU A 60 18.49 16.46 20.31
CA LEU A 60 18.04 17.44 21.32
C LEU A 60 16.94 16.87 22.23
N VAL A 61 16.04 16.04 21.69
CA VAL A 61 15.00 15.36 22.47
C VAL A 61 15.60 14.24 23.32
N GLU A 62 16.44 13.38 22.74
CA GLU A 62 17.11 12.27 23.44
C GLU A 62 18.01 12.73 24.59
N SER A 63 18.68 13.87 24.43
CA SER A 63 19.50 14.47 25.49
C SER A 63 18.68 15.18 26.59
N GLY A 64 17.35 15.27 26.44
CA GLY A 64 16.48 16.01 27.35
C GLY A 64 16.57 17.54 27.22
N ALA A 65 17.34 18.05 26.25
CA ALA A 65 17.46 19.48 26.00
C ALA A 65 16.16 20.09 25.45
N TRP A 66 15.36 19.28 24.77
CA TRP A 66 14.03 19.67 24.27
C TRP A 66 12.99 18.61 24.64
N GLN A 67 11.76 19.07 24.85
CA GLN A 67 10.60 18.18 24.86
C GLN A 67 10.23 17.79 23.43
N ALA A 68 9.69 16.60 23.24
CA ALA A 68 9.20 16.14 21.95
C ALA A 68 8.09 17.08 21.42
N ASP A 69 8.24 17.52 20.18
CA ASP A 69 7.29 18.37 19.46
C ASP A 69 6.93 17.70 18.11
N PRO A 70 5.86 16.90 18.06
CA PRO A 70 5.42 16.23 16.83
C PRO A 70 5.09 17.21 15.70
N GLY A 71 4.60 18.41 16.02
CA GLY A 71 4.28 19.47 15.05
C GLY A 71 5.54 20.01 14.36
N LEU A 72 6.61 20.24 15.12
CA LEU A 72 7.90 20.63 14.57
C LEU A 72 8.48 19.52 13.69
N LEU A 73 8.48 18.27 14.18
CA LEU A 73 8.96 17.11 13.43
C LEU A 73 8.21 16.94 12.10
N ALA A 74 6.90 17.13 12.10
CA ALA A 74 6.09 17.05 10.88
C ALA A 74 6.49 18.11 9.83
N ARG A 75 6.88 19.33 10.25
CA ARG A 75 7.32 20.40 9.37
C ARG A 75 8.68 20.13 8.72
N ILE A 76 9.62 19.59 9.47
CA ILE A 76 10.99 19.29 8.98
C ILE A 76 11.13 17.94 8.28
N ARG A 77 10.12 17.07 8.37
CA ARG A 77 10.08 15.72 7.76
C ARG A 77 10.43 15.72 6.27
N LEU A 78 11.22 14.72 5.84
CA LEU A 78 11.49 14.50 4.42
C LEU A 78 10.29 13.86 3.72
N LYS A 79 9.91 14.38 2.54
CA LYS A 79 8.84 13.81 1.70
C LYS A 79 7.56 13.49 2.51
N PRO A 80 6.94 14.48 3.19
CA PRO A 80 5.83 14.27 4.13
C PRO A 80 4.64 13.53 3.51
N VAL A 81 4.46 13.61 2.18
CA VAL A 81 3.38 12.93 1.45
C VAL A 81 3.35 11.40 1.68
N ARG A 82 4.48 10.78 2.08
CA ARG A 82 4.57 9.32 2.27
C ARG A 82 3.74 8.79 3.43
N THR A 83 3.49 9.61 4.44
CA THR A 83 2.81 9.21 5.69
C THR A 83 1.65 10.12 6.06
N LEU A 84 1.15 10.93 5.11
CA LEU A 84 -0.02 11.81 5.33
C LEU A 84 -1.32 11.04 5.59
N SER A 85 -1.40 9.77 5.19
CA SER A 85 -2.54 8.90 5.47
C SER A 85 -2.57 8.39 6.92
N GLY A 86 -1.53 8.64 7.72
CA GLY A 86 -1.36 8.06 9.06
C GLY A 86 -0.79 6.63 9.06
N VAL A 87 -0.44 6.09 7.91
CA VAL A 87 0.14 4.75 7.74
C VAL A 87 1.46 4.83 6.99
N THR A 88 2.44 4.08 7.45
CA THR A 88 3.78 4.02 6.85
C THR A 88 3.96 2.70 6.11
N THR A 89 4.20 2.78 4.79
CA THR A 89 4.41 1.58 3.98
C THR A 89 5.87 1.12 4.04
N VAL A 90 6.06 -0.13 4.44
CA VAL A 90 7.34 -0.85 4.39
C VAL A 90 7.25 -1.90 3.29
N THR A 91 8.08 -1.75 2.25
CA THR A 91 8.15 -2.70 1.13
C THR A 91 9.38 -3.57 1.26
N VAL A 92 9.19 -4.87 1.17
CA VAL A 92 10.23 -5.90 1.15
C VAL A 92 10.08 -6.77 -0.09
N LEU A 93 11.19 -7.30 -0.62
CA LEU A 93 11.17 -8.23 -1.74
C LEU A 93 11.65 -9.61 -1.31
N THR A 94 11.00 -10.63 -1.88
CA THR A 94 11.40 -12.03 -1.77
C THR A 94 12.67 -12.29 -2.61
N LYS A 95 13.37 -13.39 -2.32
CA LYS A 95 14.46 -13.84 -3.20
C LYS A 95 13.94 -14.24 -4.58
N PRO A 96 14.80 -14.29 -5.62
CA PRO A 96 14.42 -14.84 -6.92
C PRO A 96 13.81 -16.23 -6.79
N TYR A 97 12.70 -16.46 -7.50
CA TYR A 97 12.02 -17.74 -7.58
C TYR A 97 11.31 -17.86 -8.94
N PRO A 98 11.20 -19.07 -9.51
CA PRO A 98 10.49 -19.28 -10.76
C PRO A 98 9.04 -18.76 -10.69
N CYS A 99 8.65 -17.99 -11.70
CA CYS A 99 7.27 -17.54 -11.88
C CYS A 99 6.54 -18.53 -12.80
N PRO A 100 5.30 -18.94 -12.50
CA PRO A 100 4.52 -19.80 -13.39
C PRO A 100 4.11 -19.09 -14.70
N GLY A 101 4.11 -17.75 -14.72
CA GLY A 101 3.75 -16.98 -15.90
C GLY A 101 4.92 -16.71 -16.84
N GLN A 102 4.64 -16.68 -18.15
CA GLN A 102 5.63 -16.45 -19.22
C GLN A 102 5.43 -15.10 -19.93
N CYS A 103 4.71 -14.16 -19.32
CA CYS A 103 4.31 -12.88 -19.89
C CYS A 103 5.43 -12.18 -20.67
N ILE A 104 5.19 -11.87 -21.96
CA ILE A 104 6.20 -11.29 -22.85
C ILE A 104 6.65 -9.87 -22.47
N PHE A 105 5.84 -9.13 -21.73
CA PHE A 105 6.15 -7.77 -21.24
C PHE A 105 6.95 -7.76 -19.93
N CYS A 106 7.16 -8.92 -19.26
CA CYS A 106 7.90 -8.99 -18.02
C CYS A 106 9.42 -8.99 -18.27
N PRO A 107 10.18 -8.05 -17.66
CA PRO A 107 11.63 -8.13 -17.68
C PRO A 107 12.12 -9.35 -16.89
N ASP A 108 13.24 -9.88 -17.34
CA ASP A 108 13.95 -10.98 -16.71
C ASP A 108 15.37 -10.56 -16.35
N GLU A 109 15.69 -10.60 -15.06
CA GLU A 109 17.03 -10.34 -14.53
C GLU A 109 17.39 -11.48 -13.58
N ALA A 110 18.44 -12.23 -13.89
CA ALA A 110 18.80 -13.50 -13.24
C ALA A 110 18.95 -13.44 -11.71
N ARG A 111 19.21 -12.25 -11.15
CA ARG A 111 19.39 -12.04 -9.70
C ARG A 111 18.17 -11.45 -9.00
N MET A 112 17.07 -11.26 -9.73
CA MET A 112 15.88 -10.60 -9.23
C MET A 112 14.64 -11.49 -9.35
N PRO A 113 13.65 -11.31 -8.50
CA PRO A 113 12.33 -11.88 -8.76
C PRO A 113 11.80 -11.39 -10.11
N LYS A 114 11.09 -12.26 -10.82
CA LYS A 114 10.48 -11.92 -12.11
C LYS A 114 9.74 -10.59 -12.06
N SER A 115 9.88 -9.77 -13.06
CA SER A 115 9.28 -8.42 -13.18
C SER A 115 10.00 -7.30 -12.42
N TYR A 116 11.08 -7.56 -11.68
CA TYR A 116 11.83 -6.53 -10.95
C TYR A 116 13.24 -6.37 -11.49
N LEU A 117 13.74 -5.11 -11.50
CA LEU A 117 15.11 -4.76 -11.85
C LEU A 117 15.89 -4.40 -10.59
N SER A 118 17.17 -4.76 -10.55
CA SER A 118 18.02 -4.63 -9.36
C SER A 118 18.23 -3.18 -8.89
N ASP A 119 18.06 -2.20 -9.76
CA ASP A 119 18.19 -0.77 -9.47
C ASP A 119 16.86 -0.05 -9.16
N GLU A 120 15.73 -0.77 -9.16
CA GLU A 120 14.48 -0.23 -8.59
C GLU A 120 14.67 0.02 -7.07
N PRO A 121 14.15 1.12 -6.49
CA PRO A 121 14.45 1.47 -5.10
C PRO A 121 14.11 0.41 -4.05
N GLY A 122 13.10 -0.42 -4.32
CA GLY A 122 12.73 -1.57 -3.47
C GLY A 122 13.71 -2.73 -3.61
N ALA A 123 14.06 -3.04 -4.84
CA ALA A 123 14.96 -4.10 -5.25
C ALA A 123 16.40 -3.86 -4.74
N MET A 124 16.92 -2.64 -4.90
CA MET A 124 18.24 -2.26 -4.37
C MET A 124 18.39 -2.60 -2.88
N ARG A 125 17.37 -2.25 -2.07
CA ARG A 125 17.40 -2.57 -0.63
C ARG A 125 17.38 -4.07 -0.36
N ALA A 126 16.61 -4.83 -1.14
CA ALA A 126 16.56 -6.28 -1.00
C ALA A 126 17.92 -6.93 -1.33
N VAL A 127 18.57 -6.48 -2.41
CA VAL A 127 19.92 -6.92 -2.81
C VAL A 127 20.94 -6.55 -1.73
N GLU A 128 20.92 -5.31 -1.22
CA GLU A 128 21.82 -4.84 -0.13
C GLU A 128 21.71 -5.72 1.13
N HIS A 129 20.56 -6.32 1.37
CA HIS A 129 20.28 -7.20 2.52
C HIS A 129 20.21 -8.68 2.14
N ASN A 130 20.69 -9.09 0.97
CA ASN A 130 20.63 -10.49 0.50
C ASN A 130 19.22 -11.10 0.60
N PHE A 131 18.19 -10.31 0.36
CA PHE A 131 16.77 -10.67 0.46
C PHE A 131 16.35 -11.17 1.86
N ASP A 132 17.13 -10.93 2.92
CA ASP A 132 16.73 -11.23 4.29
C ASP A 132 15.58 -10.31 4.73
N PRO A 133 14.39 -10.85 5.07
CA PRO A 133 13.22 -10.04 5.38
C PRO A 133 13.37 -9.22 6.68
N TYR A 134 14.03 -9.78 7.70
CA TYR A 134 14.31 -9.06 8.95
C TYR A 134 15.18 -7.83 8.70
N ALA A 135 16.28 -8.00 7.97
CA ALA A 135 17.21 -6.91 7.68
C ALA A 135 16.56 -5.82 6.80
N GLN A 136 15.73 -6.21 5.82
CA GLN A 136 14.99 -5.27 4.97
C GLN A 136 14.02 -4.42 5.80
N VAL A 137 13.21 -5.04 6.67
CA VAL A 137 12.24 -4.33 7.52
C VAL A 137 12.96 -3.41 8.49
N LYS A 138 13.93 -3.94 9.25
CA LYS A 138 14.71 -3.19 10.25
C LYS A 138 15.37 -1.96 9.64
N SER A 139 16.14 -2.14 8.57
CA SER A 139 16.82 -1.03 7.89
C SER A 139 15.82 0.00 7.36
N ARG A 140 14.64 -0.45 6.92
CA ARG A 140 13.62 0.47 6.42
C ARG A 140 12.97 1.28 7.52
N LEU A 141 12.65 0.67 8.67
CA LEU A 141 12.13 1.37 9.85
C LEU A 141 13.12 2.42 10.34
N GLU A 142 14.38 2.03 10.57
CA GLU A 142 15.45 2.94 10.97
C GLU A 142 15.62 4.13 10.01
N THR A 143 15.53 3.86 8.69
CA THR A 143 15.61 4.92 7.67
C THR A 143 14.44 5.88 7.75
N LEU A 144 13.22 5.38 7.96
CA LEU A 144 12.00 6.19 8.03
C LEU A 144 12.01 7.08 9.28
N GLU A 145 12.38 6.53 10.43
CA GLU A 145 12.53 7.29 11.68
C GLU A 145 13.60 8.38 11.56
N ALA A 146 14.73 8.04 10.96
CA ALA A 146 15.82 8.97 10.74
C ALA A 146 15.47 10.18 9.88
N VAL A 147 14.40 10.09 9.07
CA VAL A 147 13.91 11.20 8.25
C VAL A 147 12.57 11.75 8.77
N GLY A 148 12.18 11.39 10.01
CA GLY A 148 11.06 11.97 10.74
C GLY A 148 9.68 11.37 10.43
N HIS A 149 9.61 10.17 9.82
CA HIS A 149 8.33 9.50 9.61
C HIS A 149 7.89 8.72 10.86
N PRO A 150 6.61 8.72 11.20
CA PRO A 150 6.06 7.83 12.23
C PRO A 150 6.13 6.38 11.73
N THR A 151 6.42 5.44 12.63
CA THR A 151 6.54 4.00 12.33
C THR A 151 5.67 3.14 13.23
N ASP A 152 4.72 3.75 13.92
CA ASP A 152 3.76 3.09 14.82
C ASP A 152 2.71 2.25 14.09
N LYS A 153 2.38 2.61 12.84
CA LYS A 153 1.39 1.93 11.98
C LYS A 153 2.03 1.55 10.66
N ILE A 154 2.32 0.28 10.48
CA ILE A 154 3.03 -0.24 9.31
C ILE A 154 2.07 -0.98 8.38
N GLU A 155 2.01 -0.59 7.11
CA GLU A 155 1.51 -1.43 6.05
C GLU A 155 2.70 -2.18 5.43
N LEU A 156 2.78 -3.48 5.70
CA LEU A 156 3.82 -4.34 5.15
C LEU A 156 3.44 -4.81 3.76
N LEU A 157 4.28 -4.53 2.77
CA LEU A 157 4.07 -4.90 1.38
C LEU A 157 5.16 -5.88 0.92
N ILE A 158 4.78 -7.14 0.73
CA ILE A 158 5.66 -8.19 0.22
C ILE A 158 5.50 -8.25 -1.29
N LEU A 159 6.58 -7.97 -2.00
CA LEU A 159 6.69 -8.01 -3.46
C LEU A 159 7.68 -9.12 -3.86
N GLY A 160 7.65 -9.53 -5.13
CA GLY A 160 8.59 -10.52 -5.65
C GLY A 160 7.99 -11.46 -6.70
N GLY A 161 7.10 -10.94 -7.54
CA GLY A 161 6.42 -11.70 -8.59
C GLY A 161 5.17 -12.41 -8.06
N THR A 162 5.09 -13.73 -8.18
CA THR A 162 3.92 -14.52 -7.76
C THR A 162 4.17 -15.11 -6.38
N TRP A 163 3.61 -14.48 -5.33
CA TRP A 163 3.77 -14.94 -3.95
C TRP A 163 3.33 -16.40 -3.75
N SER A 164 2.20 -16.78 -4.33
CA SER A 164 1.63 -18.12 -4.21
C SER A 164 2.49 -19.23 -4.81
N ALA A 165 3.46 -18.90 -5.67
CA ALA A 165 4.40 -19.87 -6.23
C ALA A 165 5.49 -20.31 -5.23
N TYR A 166 5.74 -19.52 -4.19
CA TYR A 166 6.76 -19.87 -3.20
C TYR A 166 6.29 -21.03 -2.30
N ARG A 167 7.24 -21.82 -1.81
CA ARG A 167 6.95 -22.89 -0.83
C ARG A 167 6.36 -22.33 0.45
N ARG A 168 5.40 -23.02 1.07
CA ARG A 168 4.70 -22.61 2.29
C ARG A 168 5.66 -22.35 3.47
N ASP A 169 6.68 -23.19 3.64
CA ASP A 169 7.68 -23.01 4.69
C ASP A 169 8.51 -21.73 4.51
N TYR A 170 8.84 -21.36 3.27
CA TYR A 170 9.49 -20.08 2.97
C TYR A 170 8.58 -18.90 3.23
N GLN A 171 7.31 -18.98 2.82
CA GLN A 171 6.33 -17.91 3.05
C GLN A 171 6.15 -17.64 4.54
N GLU A 172 5.96 -18.68 5.35
CA GLU A 172 5.80 -18.56 6.81
C GLU A 172 7.06 -17.99 7.47
N TRP A 173 8.23 -18.52 7.11
CA TRP A 173 9.51 -18.00 7.59
C TRP A 173 9.68 -16.52 7.24
N PHE A 174 9.39 -16.13 5.98
CA PHE A 174 9.56 -14.77 5.49
C PHE A 174 8.68 -13.78 6.27
N VAL A 175 7.39 -14.10 6.42
CA VAL A 175 6.43 -13.28 7.16
C VAL A 175 6.81 -13.20 8.64
N ARG A 176 7.14 -14.33 9.26
CA ARG A 176 7.60 -14.36 10.66
C ARG A 176 8.79 -13.42 10.87
N ARG A 177 9.81 -13.47 10.01
CA ARG A 177 10.98 -12.62 10.11
C ARG A 177 10.65 -11.13 9.96
N CYS A 178 9.68 -10.78 9.11
CA CYS A 178 9.19 -9.41 9.03
C CYS A 178 8.56 -8.94 10.35
N PHE A 179 7.70 -9.77 10.96
CA PHE A 179 7.08 -9.46 12.25
C PHE A 179 8.12 -9.39 13.39
N GLU A 180 9.08 -10.27 13.43
CA GLU A 180 10.19 -10.21 14.40
C GLU A 180 10.93 -8.88 14.33
N ALA A 181 11.18 -8.34 13.14
CA ALA A 181 11.83 -7.04 12.97
C ALA A 181 10.95 -5.86 13.43
N MET A 182 9.62 -5.97 13.30
CA MET A 182 8.68 -4.97 13.80
C MET A 182 8.46 -5.04 15.32
N ASN A 183 8.59 -6.21 15.91
CA ASN A 183 8.38 -6.42 17.35
C ASN A 183 9.51 -5.89 18.23
N GLY A 184 10.63 -5.47 17.64
CA GLY A 184 11.78 -4.96 18.38
C GLY A 184 12.90 -6.00 18.61
N PRO A 185 13.84 -5.75 19.50
CA PRO A 185 15.01 -6.58 19.67
C PRO A 185 14.65 -7.94 20.30
N ASN A 186 14.31 -8.89 19.46
CA ASN A 186 14.29 -10.31 19.80
C ASN A 186 15.62 -10.94 19.36
N PRO A 187 16.11 -12.00 20.03
CA PRO A 187 17.29 -12.72 19.58
C PRO A 187 17.05 -13.18 18.13
N PRO A 188 18.05 -13.08 17.25
CA PRO A 188 17.88 -13.44 15.86
C PRO A 188 17.48 -14.92 15.77
N SER A 189 16.33 -15.19 15.18
CA SER A 189 16.02 -16.55 14.76
C SER A 189 17.08 -16.98 13.73
N PRO A 190 17.49 -18.26 13.74
CA PRO A 190 18.48 -18.74 12.77
C PRO A 190 18.02 -18.44 11.33
N PRO A 191 18.94 -18.31 10.38
CA PRO A 191 18.60 -18.20 8.97
C PRO A 191 17.70 -19.37 8.55
N PHE A 192 17.01 -19.24 7.42
CA PHE A 192 16.04 -20.24 6.93
C PHE A 192 16.60 -21.66 7.10
N PRO A 193 15.94 -22.51 7.92
CA PRO A 193 16.46 -23.82 8.21
C PRO A 193 16.47 -24.69 6.96
N SER A 194 17.58 -25.31 6.71
CA SER A 194 17.80 -26.14 5.51
C SER A 194 16.91 -27.39 5.45
N ARG A 195 16.17 -27.77 6.49
CA ARG A 195 15.26 -28.94 6.46
C ARG A 195 14.17 -29.09 7.52
N GLU A 196 14.12 -28.31 8.61
CA GLU A 196 13.07 -28.49 9.63
C GLU A 196 12.56 -27.15 10.15
N GLY A 197 11.44 -26.68 9.61
CA GLY A 197 10.73 -25.51 10.10
C GLY A 197 9.82 -25.86 11.28
N GLY A 198 10.17 -25.43 12.49
CA GLY A 198 9.21 -25.41 13.59
C GLY A 198 8.09 -24.41 13.28
N THR A 199 6.84 -24.89 13.17
CA THR A 199 5.64 -24.11 12.82
C THR A 199 5.12 -23.22 13.96
N GLY A 200 5.75 -23.19 15.13
CA GLY A 200 5.27 -22.46 16.32
C GLY A 200 5.61 -20.97 16.41
N GLY A 201 6.47 -20.44 15.55
CA GLY A 201 7.03 -19.11 15.71
C GLY A 201 6.16 -17.96 15.19
N LEU A 202 5.33 -18.17 14.14
CA LEU A 202 4.52 -17.12 13.55
C LEU A 202 3.42 -16.62 14.48
N GLY A 203 2.70 -17.54 15.15
CA GLY A 203 1.65 -17.18 16.10
C GLY A 203 2.16 -16.33 17.26
N LEU A 204 3.35 -16.63 17.80
CA LEU A 204 3.99 -15.80 18.82
C LEU A 204 4.36 -14.41 18.26
N ALA A 205 4.95 -14.37 17.06
CA ALA A 205 5.31 -13.10 16.41
C ALA A 205 4.08 -12.20 16.18
N HIS A 206 2.94 -12.79 15.78
CA HIS A 206 1.66 -12.09 15.68
C HIS A 206 1.18 -11.55 17.03
N THR A 207 1.18 -12.39 18.08
CA THR A 207 0.73 -11.99 19.42
C THR A 207 1.55 -10.82 19.97
N LEU A 208 2.87 -10.85 19.79
CA LEU A 208 3.75 -9.76 20.18
C LEU A 208 3.46 -8.47 19.39
N ASN A 209 3.12 -8.58 18.11
CA ASN A 209 2.86 -7.42 17.26
C ASN A 209 1.56 -6.67 17.61
N GLU A 210 0.61 -7.30 18.27
CA GLU A 210 -0.63 -6.65 18.72
C GLU A 210 -0.37 -5.46 19.67
N THR A 211 0.80 -5.42 20.31
CA THR A 211 1.20 -4.36 21.27
C THR A 211 2.57 -3.76 20.98
N ALA A 212 3.22 -4.17 19.89
CA ALA A 212 4.54 -3.68 19.50
C ALA A 212 4.52 -2.17 19.19
N LEU A 213 5.70 -1.54 19.24
CA LEU A 213 5.86 -0.16 18.81
C LEU A 213 5.54 0.00 17.31
N HIS A 214 6.03 -0.93 16.47
CA HIS A 214 5.76 -0.95 15.05
C HIS A 214 4.70 -2.01 14.73
N ARG A 215 3.42 -1.61 14.70
CA ARG A 215 2.30 -2.54 14.52
C ARG A 215 1.92 -2.70 13.07
N ASP A 216 1.73 -3.93 12.64
CA ASP A 216 1.16 -4.23 11.34
C ASP A 216 -0.32 -3.82 11.30
N VAL A 217 -0.66 -2.86 10.46
CA VAL A 217 -2.04 -2.42 10.19
C VAL A 217 -2.52 -2.86 8.81
N GLY A 218 -1.73 -3.64 8.10
CA GLY A 218 -2.08 -4.24 6.81
C GLY A 218 -0.90 -4.98 6.20
N LEU A 219 -1.07 -6.28 5.97
CA LEU A 219 -0.13 -7.11 5.23
C LEU A 219 -0.64 -7.35 3.81
N ALA A 220 0.15 -6.94 2.82
CA ALA A 220 -0.18 -7.09 1.41
C ALA A 220 0.79 -8.03 0.70
N VAL A 221 0.26 -8.90 -0.15
CA VAL A 221 1.02 -9.78 -1.05
C VAL A 221 0.63 -9.55 -2.51
N GLU A 222 1.52 -9.93 -3.43
CA GLU A 222 1.30 -9.82 -4.87
C GLU A 222 1.28 -11.23 -5.49
N THR A 223 0.19 -11.56 -6.20
CA THR A 223 0.02 -12.87 -6.83
C THR A 223 -0.73 -12.75 -8.16
N ARG A 224 -1.12 -13.88 -8.75
CA ARG A 224 -1.86 -13.99 -10.01
C ARG A 224 -3.31 -14.41 -9.75
N PRO A 225 -4.27 -14.06 -10.63
CA PRO A 225 -5.67 -14.49 -10.48
C PRO A 225 -5.84 -16.00 -10.48
N ASP A 226 -5.11 -16.73 -11.32
CA ASP A 226 -5.15 -18.19 -11.47
C ASP A 226 -4.69 -18.95 -10.20
N GLU A 227 -3.90 -18.31 -9.33
CA GLU A 227 -3.42 -18.87 -8.06
C GLU A 227 -4.43 -18.75 -6.90
N ILE A 228 -5.52 -18.00 -7.06
CA ILE A 228 -6.50 -17.77 -5.99
C ILE A 228 -7.45 -18.97 -5.87
N THR A 229 -7.35 -19.67 -4.75
CA THR A 229 -8.18 -20.81 -4.37
C THR A 229 -8.64 -20.71 -2.91
N PRO A 230 -9.70 -21.42 -2.46
CA PRO A 230 -10.09 -21.43 -1.05
C PRO A 230 -8.94 -21.79 -0.09
N ASN A 231 -8.10 -22.74 -0.45
CA ASN A 231 -6.92 -23.11 0.35
C ASN A 231 -5.91 -21.98 0.43
N GLU A 232 -5.75 -21.19 -0.64
CA GLU A 232 -4.86 -20.04 -0.65
C GLU A 232 -5.39 -18.92 0.24
N LEU A 233 -6.71 -18.69 0.25
CA LEU A 233 -7.36 -17.71 1.13
C LEU A 233 -7.12 -18.03 2.61
N ALA A 234 -7.31 -19.30 3.01
CA ALA A 234 -7.05 -19.75 4.38
C ALA A 234 -5.58 -19.55 4.77
N TRP A 235 -4.68 -19.88 3.85
CA TRP A 235 -3.24 -19.69 4.06
C TRP A 235 -2.85 -18.22 4.16
N PHE A 236 -3.37 -17.37 3.30
CA PHE A 236 -3.15 -15.93 3.41
C PHE A 236 -3.61 -15.39 4.77
N ARG A 237 -4.78 -15.82 5.25
CA ARG A 237 -5.26 -15.41 6.58
C ARG A 237 -4.38 -15.96 7.71
N HIS A 238 -3.88 -17.20 7.60
CA HIS A 238 -2.91 -17.75 8.54
C HIS A 238 -1.65 -16.87 8.62
N LEU A 239 -1.14 -16.42 7.49
CA LEU A 239 0.00 -15.50 7.43
C LEU A 239 -0.30 -14.08 7.93
N GLY A 240 -1.56 -13.71 8.15
CA GLY A 240 -1.99 -12.36 8.55
C GLY A 240 -2.27 -11.41 7.37
N VAL A 241 -2.27 -11.89 6.13
CA VAL A 241 -2.56 -11.07 4.94
C VAL A 241 -3.98 -10.49 5.03
N THR A 242 -4.10 -9.21 4.69
CA THR A 242 -5.38 -8.48 4.61
C THR A 242 -5.62 -7.86 3.25
N LYS A 243 -4.59 -7.79 2.41
CA LYS A 243 -4.66 -7.18 1.08
C LYS A 243 -3.98 -8.07 0.05
N VAL A 244 -4.64 -8.29 -1.08
CA VAL A 244 -4.08 -9.03 -2.21
C VAL A 244 -4.01 -8.14 -3.45
N GLN A 245 -2.84 -8.11 -4.08
CA GLN A 245 -2.62 -7.41 -5.33
C GLN A 245 -2.52 -8.43 -6.46
N MET A 246 -3.27 -8.22 -7.52
CA MET A 246 -3.27 -9.12 -8.68
C MET A 246 -3.04 -8.36 -9.97
N GLY A 247 -2.23 -8.95 -10.83
CA GLY A 247 -2.05 -8.46 -12.19
C GLY A 247 -3.19 -8.97 -13.08
N ALA A 248 -4.31 -8.25 -13.19
CA ALA A 248 -5.30 -8.50 -14.24
C ALA A 248 -4.71 -8.19 -15.61
N GLN A 249 -4.01 -7.08 -15.71
CA GLN A 249 -3.32 -6.50 -16.85
C GLN A 249 -4.30 -5.97 -17.92
N SER A 250 -5.20 -6.79 -18.44
CA SER A 250 -6.33 -6.49 -19.29
C SER A 250 -7.52 -7.38 -18.94
N LEU A 251 -8.70 -7.07 -19.42
CA LEU A 251 -9.92 -7.89 -19.36
C LEU A 251 -10.37 -8.35 -20.76
N ASP A 252 -9.48 -8.21 -21.73
CA ASP A 252 -9.62 -8.74 -23.09
C ASP A 252 -8.80 -10.03 -23.20
N ASP A 253 -9.50 -11.17 -23.40
CA ASP A 253 -8.86 -12.49 -23.43
C ASP A 253 -7.90 -12.64 -24.61
N HIS A 254 -8.18 -12.01 -25.76
CA HIS A 254 -7.25 -12.01 -26.89
C HIS A 254 -5.94 -11.27 -26.53
N ILE A 255 -6.04 -10.10 -25.90
CA ILE A 255 -4.86 -9.36 -25.45
C ILE A 255 -4.09 -10.15 -24.39
N LEU A 256 -4.78 -10.83 -23.47
CA LEU A 256 -4.13 -11.68 -22.46
C LEU A 256 -3.39 -12.86 -23.11
N GLU A 257 -4.00 -13.51 -24.10
CA GLU A 257 -3.44 -14.66 -24.82
C GLU A 257 -2.17 -14.30 -25.57
N ILE A 258 -2.21 -13.27 -26.44
CA ILE A 258 -1.04 -12.90 -27.26
C ILE A 258 0.11 -12.31 -26.44
N ASN A 259 -0.15 -11.86 -25.20
CA ASN A 259 0.86 -11.44 -24.24
C ASN A 259 1.32 -12.58 -23.30
N GLU A 260 0.94 -13.82 -23.58
CA GLU A 260 1.28 -15.03 -22.80
C GLU A 260 0.98 -14.89 -21.31
N ARG A 261 -0.15 -14.24 -20.99
CA ARG A 261 -0.51 -13.98 -19.59
C ARG A 261 -0.88 -15.24 -18.83
N GLY A 262 -1.47 -16.25 -19.51
CA GLY A 262 -1.78 -17.56 -18.98
C GLY A 262 -2.95 -17.60 -18.00
N HIS A 263 -3.82 -16.60 -18.02
CA HIS A 263 -5.15 -16.61 -17.38
C HIS A 263 -6.12 -15.74 -18.19
N THR A 264 -7.40 -15.93 -17.95
CA THR A 264 -8.51 -15.25 -18.63
C THR A 264 -9.14 -14.14 -17.76
N ALA A 265 -9.97 -13.31 -18.37
CA ALA A 265 -10.82 -12.34 -17.65
C ALA A 265 -11.76 -13.06 -16.67
N ALA A 266 -12.32 -14.20 -17.07
CA ALA A 266 -13.20 -15.02 -16.20
C ALA A 266 -12.47 -15.50 -14.93
N GLU A 267 -11.19 -15.90 -15.04
CA GLU A 267 -10.38 -16.26 -13.86
C GLU A 267 -10.11 -15.05 -12.97
N THR A 268 -9.96 -13.86 -13.55
CA THR A 268 -9.86 -12.62 -12.76
C THR A 268 -11.14 -12.34 -11.98
N HIS A 269 -12.33 -12.48 -12.60
CA HIS A 269 -13.63 -12.37 -11.93
C HIS A 269 -13.78 -13.38 -10.80
N ARG A 270 -13.51 -14.66 -11.07
CA ARG A 270 -13.54 -15.72 -10.05
C ARG A 270 -12.62 -15.41 -8.85
N ALA A 271 -11.39 -14.98 -9.11
CA ALA A 271 -10.42 -14.64 -8.06
C ALA A 271 -10.88 -13.45 -7.22
N VAL A 272 -11.42 -12.41 -7.85
CA VAL A 272 -11.94 -11.21 -7.17
C VAL A 272 -13.14 -11.56 -6.31
N ALA A 273 -14.10 -12.36 -6.82
CA ALA A 273 -15.26 -12.82 -6.07
C ALA A 273 -14.85 -13.63 -4.83
N LEU A 274 -13.90 -14.57 -4.96
CA LEU A 274 -13.35 -15.35 -3.84
C LEU A 274 -12.66 -14.46 -2.79
N LEU A 275 -11.82 -13.52 -3.21
CA LEU A 275 -11.14 -12.59 -2.31
C LEU A 275 -12.13 -11.68 -1.59
N ARG A 276 -13.18 -11.21 -2.26
CA ARG A 276 -14.24 -10.40 -1.67
C ARG A 276 -15.01 -11.18 -0.64
N ALA A 277 -15.45 -12.39 -0.98
CA ALA A 277 -16.15 -13.29 -0.06
C ALA A 277 -15.32 -13.64 1.19
N ALA A 278 -14.00 -13.64 1.07
CA ALA A 278 -13.07 -13.79 2.19
C ALA A 278 -12.67 -12.45 2.85
N GLY A 279 -13.24 -11.33 2.43
CA GLY A 279 -13.04 -10.01 3.05
C GLY A 279 -11.71 -9.32 2.73
N PHE A 280 -10.88 -9.85 1.83
CA PHE A 280 -9.62 -9.21 1.47
C PHE A 280 -9.83 -7.87 0.77
N LYS A 281 -8.94 -6.92 1.03
CA LYS A 281 -8.79 -5.72 0.22
C LYS A 281 -8.14 -6.08 -1.11
N ILE A 282 -8.73 -5.66 -2.22
CA ILE A 282 -8.41 -6.10 -3.57
C ILE A 282 -7.75 -4.98 -4.35
N VAL A 283 -6.56 -5.25 -4.89
CA VAL A 283 -5.83 -4.33 -5.77
C VAL A 283 -5.66 -4.98 -7.13
N LEU A 284 -6.13 -4.35 -8.19
CA LEU A 284 -5.89 -4.81 -9.56
C LEU A 284 -4.85 -3.92 -10.24
N HIS A 285 -3.95 -4.57 -10.99
CA HIS A 285 -3.04 -3.90 -11.90
C HIS A 285 -3.63 -3.96 -13.30
N TRP A 286 -3.77 -2.81 -13.93
CA TRP A 286 -4.20 -2.67 -15.31
C TRP A 286 -3.08 -2.05 -16.14
N MET A 287 -2.84 -2.59 -17.34
CA MET A 287 -1.73 -2.21 -18.20
C MET A 287 -2.23 -1.79 -19.57
N PRO A 288 -2.32 -0.49 -19.86
CA PRO A 288 -2.56 -0.04 -21.23
C PRO A 288 -1.33 -0.25 -22.11
N ASN A 289 -1.59 -0.34 -23.42
CA ASN A 289 -0.57 -0.54 -24.44
C ASN A 289 0.17 -1.89 -24.35
N LEU A 290 -0.54 -2.97 -24.04
CA LEU A 290 -0.05 -4.32 -24.24
C LEU A 290 0.06 -4.62 -25.75
N LEU A 291 0.80 -5.68 -26.14
CA LEU A 291 0.84 -6.12 -27.54
C LEU A 291 -0.59 -6.36 -28.04
N GLY A 292 -0.92 -5.84 -29.23
CA GLY A 292 -2.23 -5.93 -29.83
C GLY A 292 -3.27 -4.92 -29.33
N ALA A 293 -3.03 -4.23 -28.21
CA ALA A 293 -3.93 -3.19 -27.71
C ALA A 293 -3.82 -1.91 -28.56
N THR A 294 -4.96 -1.23 -28.68
CA THR A 294 -5.07 0.10 -29.30
C THR A 294 -5.63 1.09 -28.27
N LEU A 295 -5.51 2.39 -28.55
CA LEU A 295 -6.09 3.42 -27.70
C LEU A 295 -7.59 3.23 -27.47
N ASP A 296 -8.31 2.76 -28.48
CA ASP A 296 -9.74 2.55 -28.39
C ASP A 296 -10.08 1.27 -27.63
N SER A 297 -9.34 0.17 -27.85
CA SER A 297 -9.52 -1.05 -27.07
C SER A 297 -9.21 -0.82 -25.59
N ASP A 298 -8.15 -0.07 -25.25
CA ASP A 298 -7.82 0.29 -23.88
C ASP A 298 -8.89 1.18 -23.21
N ARG A 299 -9.52 2.11 -23.99
CA ARG A 299 -10.65 2.92 -23.48
C ARG A 299 -11.88 2.06 -23.19
N LEU A 300 -12.13 1.02 -23.97
CA LEU A 300 -13.25 0.09 -23.77
C LEU A 300 -12.97 -0.94 -22.67
N ASP A 301 -11.71 -1.37 -22.50
CA ASP A 301 -11.31 -2.36 -21.52
C ASP A 301 -11.34 -1.79 -20.07
N PHE A 302 -10.89 -0.55 -19.88
CA PHE A 302 -10.77 0.04 -18.54
C PHE A 302 -12.10 0.10 -17.75
N PRO A 303 -13.25 0.51 -18.33
CA PRO A 303 -14.53 0.53 -17.60
C PRO A 303 -15.01 -0.85 -17.14
N ARG A 304 -14.58 -1.93 -17.78
CA ARG A 304 -14.92 -3.31 -17.40
C ARG A 304 -14.43 -3.66 -15.99
N LEU A 305 -13.44 -2.93 -15.46
CA LEU A 305 -13.02 -3.05 -14.06
C LEU A 305 -14.14 -2.74 -13.06
N TRP A 306 -15.18 -2.01 -13.50
CA TRP A 306 -16.31 -1.61 -12.65
C TRP A 306 -17.56 -2.47 -12.87
N ASP A 307 -17.50 -3.41 -13.78
CA ASP A 307 -18.56 -4.38 -14.05
C ASP A 307 -18.26 -5.67 -13.25
N GLY A 308 -18.86 -5.80 -12.08
CA GLY A 308 -18.70 -6.92 -11.15
C GLY A 308 -17.40 -6.95 -10.35
N LEU A 309 -16.25 -6.72 -10.99
CA LEU A 309 -14.92 -6.75 -10.31
C LEU A 309 -14.79 -5.73 -9.19
N CYS A 310 -15.15 -4.49 -9.43
CA CYS A 310 -15.19 -3.40 -8.45
C CYS A 310 -14.00 -3.40 -7.46
N PRO A 311 -12.73 -3.32 -7.93
CA PRO A 311 -11.57 -3.38 -7.05
C PRO A 311 -11.52 -2.19 -6.09
N ASP A 312 -11.01 -2.43 -4.87
CA ASP A 312 -10.84 -1.39 -3.85
C ASP A 312 -9.75 -0.39 -4.24
N GLU A 313 -8.71 -0.89 -4.88
CA GLU A 313 -7.57 -0.09 -5.36
C GLU A 313 -7.13 -0.54 -6.74
N ILE A 314 -6.59 0.39 -7.53
CA ILE A 314 -5.96 0.07 -8.81
C ILE A 314 -4.57 0.67 -8.95
N LYS A 315 -3.75 0.00 -9.75
CA LYS A 315 -2.50 0.53 -10.29
C LYS A 315 -2.63 0.55 -11.81
N ILE A 316 -2.42 1.72 -12.39
CA ILE A 316 -2.35 1.89 -13.84
C ILE A 316 -0.88 1.84 -14.22
N TYR A 317 -0.47 0.80 -14.95
CA TYR A 317 0.92 0.56 -15.32
C TYR A 317 1.08 0.53 -16.84
N PRO A 318 1.21 1.70 -17.50
CA PRO A 318 1.49 1.72 -18.93
C PRO A 318 2.68 0.82 -19.25
N THR A 319 2.53 0.03 -20.30
CA THR A 319 3.58 -0.88 -20.76
C THR A 319 4.83 -0.08 -21.11
N GLN A 320 5.94 -0.42 -20.51
CA GLN A 320 7.26 0.16 -20.76
C GLN A 320 8.10 -0.89 -21.48
N LEU A 321 8.62 -0.54 -22.66
CA LEU A 321 9.47 -1.44 -23.43
C LEU A 321 10.86 -1.51 -22.80
N LEU A 322 11.26 -2.71 -22.39
CA LEU A 322 12.54 -2.99 -21.75
C LEU A 322 13.32 -3.98 -22.62
N GLU A 323 14.63 -3.78 -22.74
CA GLU A 323 15.51 -4.59 -23.60
C GLU A 323 15.57 -6.07 -23.16
N ASN A 324 15.41 -6.32 -21.84
CA ASN A 324 15.42 -7.66 -21.26
C ASN A 324 14.02 -8.29 -21.10
N ALA A 325 13.01 -7.80 -21.82
CA ALA A 325 11.68 -8.41 -21.92
C ALA A 325 11.46 -8.98 -23.32
N PRO A 326 10.81 -10.16 -23.50
CA PRO A 326 10.53 -10.74 -24.81
C PRO A 326 9.80 -9.79 -25.78
N LEU A 327 8.99 -8.86 -25.25
CA LEU A 327 8.28 -7.84 -26.04
C LEU A 327 9.24 -6.96 -26.87
N TYR A 328 10.52 -6.86 -26.49
CA TYR A 328 11.53 -6.13 -27.24
C TYR A 328 11.74 -6.68 -28.65
N GLU A 329 11.66 -7.99 -28.85
CA GLU A 329 11.79 -8.61 -30.16
C GLU A 329 10.59 -8.31 -31.06
N TYR A 330 9.37 -8.23 -30.51
CA TYR A 330 8.17 -7.80 -31.27
C TYR A 330 8.32 -6.36 -31.75
N TRP A 331 8.85 -5.48 -30.91
CA TRP A 331 9.14 -4.11 -31.30
C TRP A 331 10.20 -4.02 -32.40
N ARG A 332 11.28 -4.81 -32.29
CA ARG A 332 12.34 -4.84 -33.33
C ARG A 332 11.82 -5.31 -34.69
N ARG A 333 10.82 -6.17 -34.72
CA ARG A 333 10.17 -6.64 -35.96
C ARG A 333 9.08 -5.70 -36.47
N GLY A 334 8.77 -4.62 -35.71
CA GLY A 334 7.71 -3.68 -36.07
C GLY A 334 6.29 -4.17 -35.75
N GLU A 335 6.15 -5.24 -34.98
CA GLU A 335 4.88 -5.85 -34.57
C GLU A 335 4.27 -5.18 -33.33
N TYR A 336 5.05 -4.40 -32.61
CA TYR A 336 4.62 -3.64 -31.43
C TYR A 336 5.11 -2.20 -31.50
N GLN A 337 4.22 -1.25 -31.19
CA GLN A 337 4.55 0.18 -31.13
C GLN A 337 4.04 0.76 -29.82
N PRO A 338 4.94 1.23 -28.91
CA PRO A 338 4.53 1.95 -27.71
C PRO A 338 3.76 3.24 -28.06
N TYR A 339 2.72 3.55 -27.25
CA TYR A 339 2.03 4.84 -27.38
C TYR A 339 3.00 5.99 -27.14
N THR A 340 2.78 7.07 -27.88
CA THR A 340 3.45 8.34 -27.61
C THR A 340 3.05 8.86 -26.23
N GLN A 341 3.81 9.80 -25.72
CA GLN A 341 3.50 10.39 -24.42
C GLN A 341 2.18 11.15 -24.43
N GLU A 342 1.87 11.82 -25.54
CA GLU A 342 0.64 12.58 -25.77
C GLU A 342 -0.57 11.65 -25.83
N GLU A 343 -0.48 10.55 -26.55
CA GLU A 343 -1.52 9.51 -26.62
C GLU A 343 -1.80 8.90 -25.26
N LEU A 344 -0.75 8.54 -24.52
CA LEU A 344 -0.88 7.98 -23.19
C LEU A 344 -1.48 8.98 -22.19
N LEU A 345 -1.06 10.24 -22.26
CA LEU A 345 -1.62 11.32 -21.44
C LEU A 345 -3.10 11.51 -21.72
N ALA A 346 -3.49 11.54 -23.00
CA ALA A 346 -4.88 11.67 -23.44
C ALA A 346 -5.73 10.49 -22.94
N LEU A 347 -5.29 9.26 -23.18
CA LEU A 347 -5.96 8.03 -22.74
C LEU A 347 -6.22 8.05 -21.22
N ILE A 348 -5.17 8.32 -20.41
CA ILE A 348 -5.33 8.29 -18.97
C ILE A 348 -6.19 9.46 -18.47
N ALA A 349 -6.16 10.62 -19.14
CA ALA A 349 -7.05 11.73 -18.83
C ALA A 349 -8.52 11.42 -19.17
N ASP A 350 -8.77 10.61 -20.21
CA ASP A 350 -10.12 10.16 -20.58
C ASP A 350 -10.68 9.19 -19.53
N ILE A 351 -9.90 8.21 -19.09
CA ILE A 351 -10.38 7.13 -18.19
C ILE A 351 -10.41 7.53 -16.72
N LYS A 352 -9.56 8.45 -16.25
CA LYS A 352 -9.51 8.79 -14.80
C LYS A 352 -10.79 9.40 -14.21
N PRO A 353 -11.59 10.20 -14.92
CA PRO A 353 -12.87 10.67 -14.40
C PRO A 353 -13.92 9.56 -14.19
N THR A 354 -13.80 8.42 -14.90
CA THR A 354 -14.73 7.28 -14.79
C THR A 354 -14.48 6.42 -13.55
N ILE A 355 -13.35 6.61 -12.85
CA ILE A 355 -13.00 5.81 -11.66
C ILE A 355 -14.01 6.07 -10.55
N PRO A 356 -14.66 5.03 -9.99
CA PRO A 356 -15.65 5.17 -8.93
C PRO A 356 -15.08 5.80 -7.65
N ARG A 357 -15.97 6.42 -6.89
CA ARG A 357 -15.63 7.14 -5.65
C ARG A 357 -15.09 6.23 -4.54
N TYR A 358 -15.43 4.95 -4.57
CA TYR A 358 -14.94 3.94 -3.64
C TYR A 358 -13.56 3.39 -4.01
N CYS A 359 -13.05 3.61 -5.22
CA CYS A 359 -11.77 3.07 -5.65
C CYS A 359 -10.61 4.05 -5.40
N ARG A 360 -9.44 3.52 -5.06
CA ARG A 360 -8.19 4.27 -4.87
C ARG A 360 -7.20 4.02 -6.00
N VAL A 361 -6.70 5.06 -6.66
CA VAL A 361 -5.57 4.95 -7.59
C VAL A 361 -4.25 5.04 -6.84
N ASN A 362 -3.59 3.91 -6.64
CA ASN A 362 -2.32 3.85 -5.91
C ASN A 362 -1.16 4.43 -6.72
N ARG A 363 -1.03 3.97 -7.97
CA ARG A 363 0.04 4.38 -8.89
C ARG A 363 -0.50 4.59 -10.30
N VAL A 364 0.23 5.38 -11.09
CA VAL A 364 -0.04 5.62 -12.52
C VAL A 364 1.19 5.29 -13.39
N VAL A 365 2.27 4.84 -12.78
CA VAL A 365 3.50 4.40 -13.47
C VAL A 365 4.31 3.53 -12.50
N ARG A 366 5.11 2.60 -13.01
CA ARG A 366 6.09 1.83 -12.24
C ARG A 366 7.33 2.68 -11.94
N ASP A 367 8.06 2.31 -10.88
CA ASP A 367 9.31 2.97 -10.47
C ASP A 367 10.54 2.42 -11.26
N ILE A 368 10.36 2.04 -12.53
CA ILE A 368 11.47 1.59 -13.38
C ILE A 368 12.30 2.83 -13.78
N PRO A 369 13.63 2.81 -13.56
CA PRO A 369 14.50 3.90 -14.00
C PRO A 369 14.39 4.13 -15.52
N SER A 370 14.30 5.39 -15.92
CA SER A 370 14.09 5.76 -17.33
C SER A 370 15.23 5.31 -18.27
N THR A 371 16.40 5.00 -17.70
CA THR A 371 17.57 4.46 -18.42
C THR A 371 17.33 3.07 -18.99
N HIS A 372 16.42 2.26 -18.40
CA HIS A 372 16.07 0.94 -18.90
C HIS A 372 14.93 0.96 -19.92
N VAL A 373 14.20 2.07 -20.00
CA VAL A 373 13.05 2.17 -20.92
C VAL A 373 13.53 2.53 -22.31
N VAL A 374 13.44 1.58 -23.22
CA VAL A 374 13.79 1.78 -24.64
C VAL A 374 12.79 2.73 -25.30
N ALA A 375 11.50 2.42 -25.17
CA ALA A 375 10.41 3.22 -25.72
C ALA A 375 9.17 3.18 -24.82
N GLY A 376 8.25 4.11 -25.01
CA GLY A 376 7.10 4.32 -24.14
C GLY A 376 7.34 5.42 -23.10
N ASN A 377 6.54 5.43 -22.04
CA ASN A 377 6.63 6.49 -21.03
C ASN A 377 7.91 6.43 -20.21
N LYS A 378 8.73 7.48 -20.29
CA LYS A 378 9.95 7.68 -19.48
C LYS A 378 9.76 8.67 -18.32
N ARG A 379 8.59 9.32 -18.21
CA ARG A 379 8.35 10.35 -17.20
C ARG A 379 7.86 9.77 -15.90
N THR A 380 8.54 10.08 -14.83
CA THR A 380 8.11 9.79 -13.45
C THR A 380 7.03 10.75 -12.95
N SER A 381 6.84 11.90 -13.64
CA SER A 381 5.86 12.94 -13.31
C SER A 381 4.47 12.71 -13.94
N LEU A 382 4.26 11.61 -14.65
CA LEU A 382 3.03 11.34 -15.42
C LEU A 382 1.73 11.64 -14.64
N ARG A 383 1.69 11.33 -13.33
CA ARG A 383 0.51 11.66 -12.50
C ARG A 383 0.26 13.18 -12.42
N GLN A 384 1.30 14.00 -12.27
CA GLN A 384 1.17 15.46 -12.22
C GLN A 384 0.69 16.02 -13.56
N ASP A 385 1.26 15.50 -14.66
CA ASP A 385 0.92 15.89 -16.03
C ASP A 385 -0.56 15.59 -16.31
N ILE A 386 -1.05 14.39 -15.91
CA ILE A 386 -2.47 14.02 -16.02
C ILE A 386 -3.37 14.96 -15.19
N HIS A 387 -2.97 15.31 -13.97
CA HIS A 387 -3.77 16.24 -13.16
C HIS A 387 -3.79 17.65 -13.75
N ALA A 388 -2.72 18.10 -14.41
CA ALA A 388 -2.70 19.35 -15.14
C ALA A 388 -3.65 19.31 -16.34
N GLU A 389 -3.64 18.21 -17.11
CA GLU A 389 -4.52 18.00 -18.25
C GLU A 389 -6.00 17.93 -17.85
N LEU A 390 -6.34 17.22 -16.77
CA LEU A 390 -7.70 17.18 -16.24
C LEU A 390 -8.21 18.58 -15.88
N ARG A 391 -7.37 19.40 -15.22
CA ARG A 391 -7.74 20.80 -14.92
C ARG A 391 -7.96 21.62 -16.19
N ARG A 392 -7.09 21.45 -17.21
CA ARG A 392 -7.25 22.14 -18.51
C ARG A 392 -8.57 21.76 -19.18
N ARG A 393 -9.04 20.51 -19.02
CA ARG A 393 -10.31 20.01 -19.55
C ARG A 393 -11.53 20.35 -18.69
N GLY A 394 -11.36 21.02 -17.55
CA GLY A 394 -12.44 21.31 -16.60
C GLY A 394 -13.00 20.06 -15.91
N THR A 395 -12.23 18.94 -15.88
CA THR A 395 -12.64 17.66 -15.28
C THR A 395 -11.77 17.30 -14.07
N ARG A 396 -12.20 16.30 -13.28
CA ARG A 396 -11.44 15.82 -12.12
C ARG A 396 -11.57 14.32 -11.95
N CYS A 397 -10.57 13.72 -11.30
CA CYS A 397 -10.63 12.34 -10.83
C CYS A 397 -11.30 12.30 -9.45
N ASN A 398 -12.29 11.42 -9.28
CA ASN A 398 -13.06 11.26 -8.04
C ASN A 398 -12.57 10.11 -7.14
N CYS A 399 -11.43 9.48 -7.47
CA CYS A 399 -10.89 8.38 -6.66
C CYS A 399 -10.55 8.84 -5.23
N ILE A 400 -10.52 7.91 -4.27
CA ILE A 400 -10.21 8.17 -2.86
C ILE A 400 -8.97 9.06 -2.71
N ARG A 401 -7.86 8.71 -3.39
CA ARG A 401 -6.59 9.46 -3.27
C ARG A 401 -6.70 10.94 -3.67
N CYS A 402 -7.59 11.28 -4.59
CA CYS A 402 -7.82 12.67 -5.00
C CYS A 402 -8.72 13.44 -4.03
N ARG A 403 -9.46 12.71 -3.19
CA ARG A 403 -10.42 13.24 -2.23
C ARG A 403 -9.95 13.20 -0.76
N GLU A 404 -8.80 12.61 -0.45
CA GLU A 404 -8.23 12.60 0.91
C GLU A 404 -8.06 14.01 1.47
N VAL A 405 -8.34 14.22 2.77
CA VAL A 405 -8.09 15.47 3.50
C VAL A 405 -6.61 15.85 3.65
N ARG A 406 -5.67 14.90 3.43
CA ARG A 406 -4.21 15.11 3.34
C ARG A 406 -3.61 16.02 4.43
N GLY A 407 -3.92 15.73 5.69
CA GLY A 407 -3.35 16.47 6.82
C GLY A 407 -3.95 17.87 7.05
N GLN A 408 -5.05 18.19 6.40
CA GLN A 408 -5.88 19.33 6.78
C GLN A 408 -6.55 19.04 8.12
N THR A 409 -6.63 20.04 8.98
CA THR A 409 -7.45 19.96 10.17
C THR A 409 -8.91 19.95 9.74
N VAL A 410 -9.67 18.99 10.23
CA VAL A 410 -11.08 18.82 9.88
C VAL A 410 -11.92 18.97 11.13
N GLU A 411 -12.91 19.84 11.08
CA GLU A 411 -13.92 19.93 12.12
C GLU A 411 -14.89 18.76 12.02
N THR A 412 -14.87 17.89 13.02
CA THR A 412 -15.64 16.63 13.00
C THR A 412 -17.14 16.81 13.05
N SER A 413 -17.62 17.91 13.63
CA SER A 413 -19.03 18.30 13.66
C SER A 413 -19.57 18.69 12.28
N ALA A 414 -18.70 19.10 11.35
CA ALA A 414 -19.05 19.48 9.98
C ALA A 414 -18.93 18.33 8.97
N LEU A 415 -18.63 17.11 9.43
CA LEU A 415 -18.52 15.95 8.55
C LEU A 415 -19.87 15.29 8.31
N GLU A 416 -20.16 15.03 7.04
CA GLU A 416 -21.31 14.23 6.62
C GLU A 416 -20.92 12.78 6.42
N LEU A 417 -21.78 11.87 6.88
CA LEU A 417 -21.67 10.42 6.62
C LEU A 417 -22.42 10.08 5.33
N ASN A 418 -21.68 9.58 4.35
CA ASN A 418 -22.23 9.10 3.09
C ASN A 418 -22.10 7.59 3.00
N ASP A 419 -23.16 6.94 2.52
CA ASP A 419 -23.16 5.53 2.11
C ASP A 419 -23.28 5.46 0.59
N LEU A 420 -22.33 4.78 -0.05
CA LEU A 420 -22.35 4.43 -1.46
C LEU A 420 -22.47 2.90 -1.58
N ALA A 421 -23.70 2.42 -1.73
CA ALA A 421 -23.96 1.02 -2.02
C ALA A 421 -23.76 0.73 -3.52
N TYR A 422 -23.16 -0.41 -3.86
CA TYR A 422 -22.96 -0.85 -5.23
C TYR A 422 -22.88 -2.38 -5.33
N PRO A 423 -23.39 -2.96 -6.45
CA PRO A 423 -23.27 -4.39 -6.69
C PRO A 423 -21.85 -4.74 -7.09
N ALA A 424 -21.40 -5.91 -6.66
CA ALA A 424 -20.13 -6.53 -7.06
C ALA A 424 -20.33 -8.05 -7.15
N ASP A 425 -19.40 -8.75 -7.83
CA ASP A 425 -19.49 -10.20 -7.98
C ASP A 425 -19.63 -10.89 -6.61
N GLY A 426 -20.77 -11.53 -6.38
CA GLY A 426 -21.10 -12.27 -5.17
C GLY A 426 -21.48 -11.44 -3.93
N ALA A 427 -21.67 -10.12 -4.05
CA ALA A 427 -21.96 -9.29 -2.89
C ALA A 427 -22.63 -7.95 -3.25
N GLU A 428 -23.26 -7.33 -2.26
CA GLU A 428 -23.49 -5.90 -2.20
C GLU A 428 -22.42 -5.27 -1.32
N GLU A 429 -21.77 -4.21 -1.81
CA GLU A 429 -20.72 -3.47 -1.11
C GLU A 429 -21.24 -2.11 -0.68
N HIS A 430 -20.90 -1.71 0.55
CA HIS A 430 -21.16 -0.37 1.08
C HIS A 430 -19.85 0.34 1.35
N PHE A 431 -19.66 1.50 0.72
CA PHE A 431 -18.54 2.39 0.99
C PHE A 431 -19.01 3.56 1.86
N LEU A 432 -18.95 3.36 3.17
CA LEU A 432 -19.28 4.38 4.16
C LEU A 432 -18.15 5.38 4.26
N SER A 433 -18.40 6.68 4.16
CA SER A 433 -17.35 7.68 4.23
C SER A 433 -17.80 8.96 4.92
N PHE A 434 -16.98 9.47 5.83
CA PHE A 434 -17.10 10.82 6.36
C PHE A 434 -16.42 11.80 5.40
N VAL A 435 -17.19 12.78 4.93
CA VAL A 435 -16.71 13.77 3.96
C VAL A 435 -16.94 15.20 4.46
N THR A 436 -16.08 16.13 4.02
CA THR A 436 -16.29 17.57 4.19
C THR A 436 -17.27 18.09 3.16
N LEU A 437 -17.73 19.35 3.32
CA LEU A 437 -18.56 20.05 2.32
C LEU A 437 -17.89 20.14 0.94
N GLU A 438 -16.55 20.15 0.87
CA GLU A 438 -15.79 20.13 -0.40
C GLU A 438 -15.56 18.71 -0.91
N ASP A 439 -16.26 17.72 -0.37
CA ASP A 439 -16.15 16.32 -0.79
C ASP A 439 -14.76 15.68 -0.51
N LYS A 440 -14.09 16.11 0.58
CA LYS A 440 -12.84 15.48 1.04
C LYS A 440 -13.13 14.41 2.06
N ILE A 441 -12.48 13.24 1.91
CA ILE A 441 -12.66 12.08 2.78
C ILE A 441 -11.78 12.22 4.01
N ALA A 442 -12.41 12.24 5.20
CA ALA A 442 -11.75 12.21 6.50
C ALA A 442 -11.58 10.76 7.03
N GLY A 443 -12.45 9.86 6.65
CA GLY A 443 -12.38 8.44 6.97
C GLY A 443 -13.42 7.63 6.23
N PHE A 444 -13.22 6.32 6.14
CA PHE A 444 -14.16 5.42 5.48
C PHE A 444 -14.12 4.00 6.03
N LEU A 445 -15.16 3.23 5.73
CA LEU A 445 -15.30 1.81 5.99
C LEU A 445 -15.82 1.12 4.73
N ARG A 446 -15.36 -0.10 4.48
CA ARG A 446 -15.90 -1.01 3.46
C ARG A 446 -16.63 -2.15 4.16
N LEU A 447 -17.93 -2.27 3.91
CA LEU A 447 -18.78 -3.35 4.36
C LEU A 447 -19.18 -4.18 3.14
N CYS A 448 -18.96 -5.48 3.22
CA CYS A 448 -19.40 -6.47 2.24
C CYS A 448 -20.58 -7.24 2.82
N LEU A 449 -21.67 -7.32 2.08
CA LEU A 449 -22.86 -8.11 2.34
C LEU A 449 -22.91 -9.26 1.31
N PRO A 450 -22.38 -10.45 1.62
CA PRO A 450 -22.42 -11.59 0.72
C PRO A 450 -23.87 -11.94 0.34
N ASN A 451 -24.11 -12.21 -0.94
CA ASN A 451 -25.42 -12.62 -1.46
C ASN A 451 -25.43 -14.13 -1.82
N ALA A 452 -26.51 -14.60 -2.45
CA ALA A 452 -26.67 -16.01 -2.82
C ALA A 452 -25.61 -16.51 -3.84
N ASP A 453 -25.04 -15.59 -4.64
CA ASP A 453 -24.03 -15.90 -5.66
C ASP A 453 -22.60 -15.84 -5.09
N SER A 454 -22.45 -15.56 -3.79
CA SER A 454 -21.15 -15.49 -3.14
C SER A 454 -20.45 -16.86 -3.16
N PRO A 455 -19.20 -16.96 -3.66
CA PRO A 455 -18.52 -18.24 -3.70
C PRO A 455 -18.15 -18.71 -2.29
N SER A 456 -18.22 -20.03 -2.06
CA SER A 456 -17.79 -20.63 -0.81
C SER A 456 -16.28 -20.46 -0.60
N THR A 457 -15.90 -19.90 0.53
CA THR A 457 -14.48 -19.71 0.91
C THR A 457 -13.94 -20.89 1.75
N GLY A 458 -14.80 -21.73 2.31
CA GLY A 458 -14.43 -22.75 3.29
C GLY A 458 -13.99 -22.19 4.66
N LEU A 459 -14.19 -20.90 4.92
CA LEU A 459 -13.78 -20.19 6.13
C LEU A 459 -14.95 -20.02 7.08
N SER A 460 -15.10 -20.93 8.06
CA SER A 460 -16.26 -21.00 8.97
C SER A 460 -16.53 -19.73 9.79
N ASP A 461 -15.54 -18.87 10.00
CA ASP A 461 -15.73 -17.58 10.66
C ASP A 461 -16.65 -16.64 9.87
N LEU A 462 -16.74 -16.83 8.55
CA LEU A 462 -17.48 -15.99 7.61
C LEU A 462 -18.90 -16.53 7.30
N ASP A 463 -19.25 -17.73 7.76
CA ASP A 463 -20.55 -18.33 7.48
C ASP A 463 -21.68 -17.45 8.02
N GLY A 464 -22.53 -16.94 7.13
CA GLY A 464 -23.65 -16.06 7.44
C GLY A 464 -23.28 -14.71 8.03
N ALA A 465 -22.05 -14.24 7.84
CA ALA A 465 -21.56 -12.97 8.37
C ALA A 465 -21.53 -11.86 7.32
N ALA A 466 -21.92 -10.64 7.70
CA ALA A 466 -21.49 -9.42 7.03
C ALA A 466 -20.00 -9.17 7.32
N ILE A 467 -19.24 -8.60 6.38
CA ILE A 467 -17.80 -8.55 6.50
C ILE A 467 -17.28 -7.12 6.41
N ILE A 468 -16.63 -6.64 7.48
CA ILE A 468 -15.84 -5.40 7.44
C ILE A 468 -14.51 -5.70 6.78
N ARG A 469 -14.28 -5.10 5.61
CA ARG A 469 -13.09 -5.35 4.76
C ARG A 469 -11.99 -4.31 4.96
N GLU A 470 -12.32 -3.09 5.35
CA GLU A 470 -11.38 -2.01 5.64
C GLU A 470 -12.03 -0.95 6.52
N VAL A 471 -11.27 -0.42 7.48
CA VAL A 471 -11.56 0.84 8.18
C VAL A 471 -10.32 1.72 8.09
N HIS A 472 -10.47 2.94 7.59
CA HIS A 472 -9.35 3.88 7.47
C HIS A 472 -9.78 5.29 7.86
N ILE A 473 -9.11 5.87 8.86
CA ILE A 473 -9.30 7.27 9.26
C ILE A 473 -8.04 8.04 8.89
N TYR A 474 -8.19 9.08 8.08
CA TYR A 474 -7.10 9.95 7.68
C TYR A 474 -6.74 10.93 8.78
N GLY A 475 -5.46 11.18 8.97
CA GLY A 475 -4.97 12.16 9.95
C GLY A 475 -3.49 11.98 10.23
N GLN A 476 -2.91 12.93 10.98
CA GLN A 476 -1.56 12.72 11.50
C GLN A 476 -1.60 11.58 12.50
N SER A 477 -0.64 10.65 12.39
CA SER A 477 -0.48 9.58 13.37
C SER A 477 -0.20 10.21 14.74
N LEU A 478 -1.09 9.99 15.70
CA LEU A 478 -0.84 10.23 17.11
C LEU A 478 -0.54 8.88 17.78
N PRO A 479 0.32 8.84 18.80
CA PRO A 479 0.54 7.64 19.58
C PRO A 479 -0.79 7.08 20.09
N VAL A 480 -0.92 5.75 20.14
CA VAL A 480 -2.15 5.10 20.59
C VAL A 480 -2.32 5.37 22.08
N GLY A 481 -3.43 6.03 22.45
CA GLY A 481 -3.77 6.40 23.83
C GLY A 481 -3.62 7.89 24.15
N GLU A 482 -3.13 8.71 23.21
CA GLU A 482 -3.12 10.17 23.39
C GLU A 482 -4.30 10.82 22.68
N GLU A 483 -5.08 11.62 23.40
CA GLU A 483 -6.14 12.47 22.83
C GLU A 483 -5.51 13.74 22.23
N GLY A 484 -5.60 13.87 20.91
CA GLY A 484 -5.11 15.05 20.18
C GLY A 484 -6.24 16.02 19.82
N ASN A 485 -6.15 17.25 20.24
CA ASN A 485 -7.08 18.31 19.84
C ASN A 485 -7.11 18.48 18.32
N GLY A 486 -8.22 18.09 17.66
CA GLY A 486 -8.51 18.38 16.26
C GLY A 486 -7.94 17.41 15.21
N ALA A 487 -7.31 16.28 15.57
CA ALA A 487 -6.93 15.26 14.61
C ALA A 487 -8.07 14.23 14.40
N ALA A 488 -8.51 14.01 13.16
CA ALA A 488 -9.63 13.14 12.82
C ALA A 488 -9.49 11.69 13.34
N GLN A 489 -8.27 11.21 13.55
CA GLN A 489 -8.02 9.84 14.02
C GLN A 489 -8.52 9.53 15.44
N HIS A 490 -8.73 10.53 16.32
CA HIS A 490 -9.12 10.33 17.72
C HIS A 490 -10.50 10.89 18.08
N THR A 491 -11.31 11.25 17.09
CA THR A 491 -12.65 11.85 17.29
C THR A 491 -13.79 10.83 17.29
N GLY A 492 -13.49 9.54 17.44
CA GLY A 492 -14.52 8.50 17.44
C GLY A 492 -15.09 8.13 16.06
N LEU A 493 -14.56 8.71 14.96
CA LEU A 493 -15.08 8.45 13.61
C LEU A 493 -15.04 6.95 13.24
N GLY A 494 -13.99 6.22 13.64
CA GLY A 494 -13.90 4.79 13.40
C GLY A 494 -15.01 4.00 14.11
N THR A 495 -15.34 4.36 15.34
CA THR A 495 -16.44 3.74 16.10
C THR A 495 -17.78 4.03 15.44
N ARG A 496 -18.04 5.28 15.03
CA ARG A 496 -19.29 5.65 14.33
C ARG A 496 -19.45 4.90 12.99
N LEU A 497 -18.35 4.68 12.24
CA LEU A 497 -18.39 3.89 11.02
C LEU A 497 -18.74 2.42 11.30
N LEU A 498 -18.19 1.84 12.38
CA LEU A 498 -18.51 0.47 12.81
C LEU A 498 -19.99 0.34 13.21
N GLU A 499 -20.50 1.28 14.02
CA GLU A 499 -21.90 1.32 14.44
C GLU A 499 -22.86 1.41 13.25
N GLU A 500 -22.51 2.22 12.24
CA GLU A 500 -23.33 2.33 11.03
C GLU A 500 -23.29 1.05 10.19
N ALA A 501 -22.11 0.43 10.05
CA ALA A 501 -21.97 -0.86 9.38
C ALA A 501 -22.79 -1.97 10.08
N GLU A 502 -22.84 -1.98 11.42
CA GLU A 502 -23.67 -2.91 12.19
C GLU A 502 -25.17 -2.68 11.94
N LYS A 503 -25.63 -1.42 11.86
CA LYS A 503 -27.03 -1.10 11.55
C LYS A 503 -27.43 -1.59 10.16
N ILE A 504 -26.58 -1.32 9.15
CA ILE A 504 -26.80 -1.76 7.77
C ILE A 504 -26.86 -3.30 7.72
N ALA A 505 -25.90 -3.99 8.32
CA ALA A 505 -25.88 -5.44 8.36
C ALA A 505 -27.15 -6.04 8.99
N ARG A 506 -27.61 -5.50 10.14
CA ARG A 506 -28.89 -5.92 10.78
C ARG A 506 -30.09 -5.67 9.88
N ALA A 507 -30.13 -4.51 9.21
CA ALA A 507 -31.23 -4.17 8.30
C ALA A 507 -31.31 -5.14 7.11
N HIS A 508 -30.19 -5.73 6.69
CA HIS A 508 -30.11 -6.77 5.66
C HIS A 508 -30.26 -8.20 6.21
N GLY A 509 -30.59 -8.36 7.49
CA GLY A 509 -30.89 -9.66 8.10
C GLY A 509 -29.69 -10.46 8.61
N PHE A 510 -28.49 -9.89 8.58
CA PHE A 510 -27.31 -10.55 9.13
C PHE A 510 -27.35 -10.56 10.67
N GLN A 511 -27.01 -11.72 11.26
CA GLN A 511 -26.94 -11.92 12.70
C GLN A 511 -25.49 -11.94 13.22
N ARG A 512 -24.52 -11.91 12.30
CA ARG A 512 -23.09 -11.95 12.60
C ARG A 512 -22.35 -10.97 11.73
N MET A 513 -21.27 -10.45 12.29
CA MET A 513 -20.29 -9.62 11.57
C MET A 513 -18.90 -10.19 11.77
N ALA A 514 -18.12 -10.25 10.71
CA ALA A 514 -16.72 -10.59 10.74
C ALA A 514 -15.87 -9.39 10.31
N VAL A 515 -14.62 -9.32 10.76
CA VAL A 515 -13.66 -8.33 10.28
C VAL A 515 -12.32 -8.98 9.95
N ILE A 516 -11.77 -8.62 8.78
CA ILE A 516 -10.43 -9.00 8.36
C ILE A 516 -9.38 -8.13 9.07
N ALA A 517 -9.22 -8.30 10.38
CA ALA A 517 -8.30 -7.50 11.16
C ALA A 517 -6.84 -7.82 10.78
N ALA A 518 -6.03 -6.77 10.54
CA ALA A 518 -4.59 -6.89 10.56
C ALA A 518 -4.11 -7.17 11.99
N VAL A 519 -2.95 -7.80 12.11
CA VAL A 519 -2.44 -8.28 13.41
C VAL A 519 -2.40 -7.15 14.45
N GLY A 520 -1.80 -6.02 14.12
CA GLY A 520 -1.66 -4.87 15.02
C GLY A 520 -2.96 -4.08 15.28
N THR A 521 -4.07 -4.44 14.60
CA THR A 521 -5.37 -3.78 14.79
C THR A 521 -6.36 -4.63 15.59
N ARG A 522 -6.01 -5.88 15.93
CA ARG A 522 -6.95 -6.82 16.58
C ARG A 522 -7.52 -6.26 17.88
N ARG A 523 -6.69 -5.63 18.73
CA ARG A 523 -7.13 -5.02 19.99
C ARG A 523 -8.21 -3.97 19.81
N TYR A 524 -8.10 -3.14 18.77
CA TYR A 524 -9.08 -2.11 18.43
C TYR A 524 -10.50 -2.70 18.28
N TYR A 525 -10.62 -3.87 17.64
CA TYR A 525 -11.90 -4.54 17.45
C TYR A 525 -12.36 -5.33 18.68
N LEU A 526 -11.43 -5.99 19.40
CA LEU A 526 -11.75 -6.68 20.66
C LEU A 526 -12.36 -5.73 21.69
N GLU A 527 -11.83 -4.51 21.82
CA GLU A 527 -12.37 -3.46 22.69
C GLU A 527 -13.76 -2.95 22.26
N ARG A 528 -14.24 -3.34 21.06
CA ARG A 528 -15.56 -3.01 20.49
C ARG A 528 -16.51 -4.18 20.39
N GLY A 529 -16.24 -5.23 21.19
CA GLY A 529 -17.12 -6.39 21.34
C GLY A 529 -16.96 -7.46 20.28
N PHE A 530 -15.89 -7.42 19.47
CA PHE A 530 -15.53 -8.55 18.64
C PHE A 530 -14.78 -9.60 19.47
N GLU A 531 -14.88 -10.85 19.07
CA GLU A 531 -14.22 -12.00 19.67
C GLU A 531 -13.30 -12.68 18.66
N ARG A 532 -12.31 -13.45 19.16
CA ARG A 532 -11.40 -14.19 18.29
C ARG A 532 -12.08 -15.43 17.73
N GLY A 533 -12.24 -15.47 16.40
CA GLY A 533 -12.51 -16.69 15.66
C GLY A 533 -11.22 -17.45 15.32
N LYS A 534 -11.28 -18.34 14.34
CA LYS A 534 -10.12 -19.11 13.88
C LYS A 534 -9.11 -18.22 13.13
N LEU A 535 -9.58 -17.41 12.19
CA LEU A 535 -8.77 -16.55 11.31
C LEU A 535 -9.26 -15.09 11.24
N TYR A 536 -10.45 -14.82 11.74
CA TYR A 536 -11.09 -13.50 11.78
C TYR A 536 -11.46 -13.12 13.21
N LEU A 537 -11.81 -11.86 13.39
CA LEU A 537 -12.56 -11.46 14.58
C LEU A 537 -14.03 -11.40 14.19
N VAL A 538 -14.89 -11.89 15.09
CA VAL A 538 -16.34 -12.03 14.84
C VAL A 538 -17.14 -11.37 15.97
N LYS A 539 -18.37 -10.93 15.65
CA LYS A 539 -19.29 -10.32 16.59
C LYS A 539 -20.70 -10.78 16.28
N SER A 540 -21.48 -11.13 17.30
CA SER A 540 -22.93 -11.26 17.16
C SER A 540 -23.57 -9.87 17.04
N LEU A 541 -24.52 -9.71 16.12
CA LEU A 541 -25.22 -8.46 15.85
C LEU A 541 -26.51 -8.34 16.63
#